data_35cd215ff8c31bf2c8458f3342c70a8b
#
_entry.id   35cd215ff8c31bf2c8458f3342c70a8b
#
_cell.length_a   1.000
_cell.length_b   1.000
_cell.length_c   1.000
_cell.angle_alpha   90.00
_cell.angle_beta   90.00
_cell.angle_gamma   90.00
#
_symmetry.space_group_name_H-M   'P 1'
#
loop_
_entity.id
_entity.type
_entity.pdbx_description
1 polymer ?
#
loop_
_entity_poly.entity_id
_entity_poly.type
_entity_poly.pdbx_seq_one_letter_code
_entity_poly.pdbx_strand_id
1 'polypeptide(L)'
;MSDLRDAKAKGHISKLPCYNSIFNYFEDEALTPYLEMLIEESSLPLTAIESDFAVDSSGFSTCRFVQWVEAKYTNPKLMTKREWVKVHLMCGVKTNVVTAVKITDRYAADCPQFKDLVDATAKNFIMQEVSADKAYLSAQNLQTVVDHAAMPYIPFKSNSASEWGGLSGKRGQDTNAKWRRKSKLWRQMYHYYEFNQQWFFQQYHKRSNVESTFSMIKAKFGDSLRSKTKTAQINEALCKVLAHNICCLIQSMFELKIETKFWAEESLETLT
;
A
#
# COMPACT_ATOMS: atom_id res chain seq x y z
N MET A 1 -11.43 -25.60 4.46
CA MET A 1 -12.08 -26.39 5.54
C MET A 1 -11.15 -27.44 6.15
N SER A 2 -10.21 -28.06 5.42
CA SER A 2 -9.16 -28.92 5.98
C SER A 2 -8.37 -28.20 7.06
N ASP A 3 -7.82 -27.03 6.73
CA ASP A 3 -6.95 -26.24 7.61
C ASP A 3 -7.63 -25.81 8.91
N LEU A 4 -8.94 -25.52 8.87
CA LEU A 4 -9.72 -25.23 10.08
C LEU A 4 -9.93 -26.47 10.95
N ARG A 5 -10.04 -27.67 10.36
CA ARG A 5 -10.08 -28.93 11.12
C ARG A 5 -8.75 -29.19 11.80
N ASP A 6 -7.64 -28.95 11.11
CA ASP A 6 -6.30 -29.09 11.67
C ASP A 6 -6.07 -28.08 12.81
N ALA A 7 -6.49 -26.82 12.63
CA ALA A 7 -6.44 -25.80 13.67
C ALA A 7 -7.27 -26.20 14.91
N LYS A 8 -8.45 -26.81 14.71
CA LYS A 8 -9.25 -27.35 15.82
C LYS A 8 -8.54 -28.52 16.50
N ALA A 9 -7.98 -29.45 15.72
CA ALA A 9 -7.26 -30.61 16.27
C ALA A 9 -6.04 -30.20 17.11
N LYS A 10 -5.38 -29.09 16.73
CA LYS A 10 -4.26 -28.49 17.46
C LYS A 10 -4.70 -27.57 18.62
N GLY A 11 -5.99 -27.42 18.87
CA GLY A 11 -6.52 -26.60 19.97
C GLY A 11 -6.51 -25.08 19.72
N HIS A 12 -6.15 -24.62 18.50
CA HIS A 12 -6.14 -23.20 18.16
C HIS A 12 -7.53 -22.58 18.05
N ILE A 13 -8.56 -23.38 17.76
CA ILE A 13 -9.96 -22.97 17.75
C ILE A 13 -10.83 -24.02 18.47
N SER A 14 -11.81 -23.57 19.25
CA SER A 14 -12.71 -24.42 19.98
C SER A 14 -13.82 -25.00 19.11
N LYS A 15 -14.34 -24.22 18.18
CA LYS A 15 -15.47 -24.55 17.30
C LYS A 15 -15.15 -24.27 15.85
N LEU A 16 -15.51 -25.18 14.96
CA LEU A 16 -15.42 -24.97 13.52
C LEU A 16 -16.51 -23.99 13.08
N PRO A 17 -16.16 -22.85 12.43
CA PRO A 17 -17.16 -22.01 11.83
C PRO A 17 -17.82 -22.75 10.66
N CYS A 18 -19.13 -22.53 10.44
CA CYS A 18 -19.77 -23.02 9.25
C CYS A 18 -19.33 -22.18 8.02
N TYR A 19 -19.50 -22.75 6.83
CA TYR A 19 -19.09 -22.09 5.59
C TYR A 19 -19.75 -20.70 5.43
N ASN A 20 -21.04 -20.60 5.70
CA ASN A 20 -21.77 -19.34 5.60
C ASN A 20 -21.32 -18.29 6.63
N SER A 21 -20.90 -18.72 7.83
CA SER A 21 -20.39 -17.77 8.84
C SER A 21 -19.18 -17.00 8.35
N ILE A 22 -18.28 -17.65 7.57
CA ILE A 22 -17.11 -16.98 6.99
C ILE A 22 -17.56 -15.89 6.02
N PHE A 23 -18.55 -16.17 5.17
CA PHE A 23 -19.07 -15.13 4.25
C PHE A 23 -19.73 -13.99 4.98
N ASN A 24 -20.52 -14.28 6.05
CA ASN A 24 -21.16 -13.24 6.84
C ASN A 24 -20.11 -12.31 7.48
N TYR A 25 -18.98 -12.86 7.99
CA TYR A 25 -17.90 -12.04 8.52
C TYR A 25 -17.27 -11.16 7.45
N PHE A 26 -17.06 -11.69 6.24
CA PHE A 26 -16.51 -10.87 5.14
C PHE A 26 -17.47 -9.74 4.71
N GLU A 27 -18.76 -9.89 4.90
CA GLU A 27 -19.77 -8.88 4.57
C GLU A 27 -19.99 -7.86 5.70
N ASP A 28 -19.41 -8.09 6.87
CA ASP A 28 -19.50 -7.18 8.02
C ASP A 28 -18.52 -6.01 7.85
N GLU A 29 -19.06 -4.79 7.82
CA GLU A 29 -18.25 -3.56 7.74
C GLU A 29 -17.38 -3.37 8.99
N ALA A 30 -17.79 -3.89 10.14
CA ALA A 30 -17.02 -3.83 11.37
C ALA A 30 -15.69 -4.60 11.28
N LEU A 31 -15.57 -5.57 10.37
CA LEU A 31 -14.34 -6.33 10.16
C LEU A 31 -13.22 -5.48 9.53
N THR A 32 -13.56 -4.53 8.66
CA THR A 32 -12.58 -3.72 7.90
C THR A 32 -11.54 -3.04 8.81
N PRO A 33 -11.93 -2.25 9.83
CA PRO A 33 -10.95 -1.56 10.70
C PRO A 33 -10.09 -2.55 11.51
N TYR A 34 -10.62 -3.72 11.88
CA TYR A 34 -9.83 -4.76 12.55
C TYR A 34 -8.76 -5.33 11.64
N LEU A 35 -9.06 -5.54 10.36
CA LEU A 35 -8.07 -6.03 9.40
C LEU A 35 -6.99 -4.97 9.13
N GLU A 36 -7.36 -3.71 9.02
CA GLU A 36 -6.40 -2.61 8.88
C GLU A 36 -5.48 -2.52 10.10
N MET A 37 -6.03 -2.57 11.30
CA MET A 37 -5.26 -2.62 12.55
C MET A 37 -4.31 -3.84 12.59
N LEU A 38 -4.78 -5.03 12.25
CA LEU A 38 -3.94 -6.24 12.24
C LEU A 38 -2.81 -6.17 11.21
N ILE A 39 -3.00 -5.47 10.08
CA ILE A 39 -1.94 -5.21 9.11
C ILE A 39 -0.88 -4.30 9.72
N GLU A 40 -1.27 -3.21 10.39
CA GLU A 40 -0.35 -2.33 11.10
C GLU A 40 0.40 -3.12 12.19
N GLU A 41 -0.30 -3.80 13.09
CA GLU A 41 0.27 -4.61 14.18
C GLU A 41 1.24 -5.70 13.69
N SER A 42 0.89 -6.39 12.59
CA SER A 42 1.75 -7.42 12.02
C SER A 42 3.08 -6.88 11.48
N SER A 43 3.21 -5.59 11.28
CA SER A 43 4.45 -4.94 10.83
C SER A 43 5.39 -4.54 11.99
N LEU A 44 4.86 -4.38 13.20
CA LEU A 44 5.62 -3.84 14.36
C LEU A 44 6.89 -4.60 14.72
N PRO A 45 6.97 -5.95 14.63
CA PRO A 45 8.22 -6.66 14.92
C PRO A 45 9.39 -6.27 14.03
N LEU A 46 9.12 -5.57 12.91
CA LEU A 46 10.13 -5.15 11.93
C LEU A 46 10.52 -3.66 12.05
N THR A 47 10.06 -2.96 13.07
CA THR A 47 10.34 -1.52 13.29
C THR A 47 11.82 -1.19 13.40
N ALA A 48 12.62 -2.08 13.98
CA ALA A 48 14.06 -1.90 14.11
C ALA A 48 14.85 -2.19 12.80
N ILE A 49 14.20 -2.81 11.81
CA ILE A 49 14.83 -3.25 10.56
C ILE A 49 14.52 -2.31 9.42
N GLU A 50 13.27 -1.86 9.33
CA GLU A 50 12.79 -1.02 8.24
C GLU A 50 12.98 0.46 8.55
N SER A 51 13.58 1.16 7.59
CA SER A 51 13.77 2.62 7.61
C SER A 51 13.45 3.26 6.27
N ASP A 52 13.46 2.47 5.20
CA ASP A 52 13.19 2.91 3.84
C ASP A 52 11.87 2.30 3.38
N PHE A 53 11.03 3.11 2.78
CA PHE A 53 9.68 2.70 2.41
C PHE A 53 9.35 3.03 0.96
N ALA A 54 8.46 2.24 0.39
CA ALA A 54 7.96 2.44 -0.96
C ALA A 54 6.43 2.46 -0.99
N VAL A 55 5.86 3.36 -1.79
CA VAL A 55 4.41 3.52 -1.96
C VAL A 55 4.02 3.25 -3.41
N ASP A 56 3.01 2.42 -3.60
CA ASP A 56 2.40 2.21 -4.92
C ASP A 56 0.95 1.71 -4.79
N SER A 57 0.28 1.56 -5.93
CA SER A 57 -1.08 1.02 -6.00
C SER A 57 -1.19 -0.07 -7.06
N SER A 58 -2.08 -1.03 -6.81
CA SER A 58 -2.39 -2.07 -7.80
C SER A 58 -3.85 -2.51 -7.71
N GLY A 59 -4.39 -2.97 -8.83
CA GLY A 59 -5.76 -3.47 -8.91
C GLY A 59 -5.87 -4.97 -8.64
N PHE A 60 -6.94 -5.36 -7.92
CA PHE A 60 -7.40 -6.75 -7.84
C PHE A 60 -8.71 -6.88 -8.60
N SER A 61 -8.76 -7.82 -9.54
CA SER A 61 -9.95 -8.04 -10.37
C SER A 61 -11.10 -8.60 -9.54
N THR A 62 -12.30 -8.06 -9.72
CA THR A 62 -13.53 -8.56 -9.06
C THR A 62 -14.29 -9.57 -9.93
N CYS A 63 -13.83 -9.84 -11.16
CA CYS A 63 -14.49 -10.71 -12.11
C CYS A 63 -13.55 -11.76 -12.70
N ARG A 64 -13.77 -13.04 -12.36
CA ARG A 64 -13.01 -14.18 -12.91
C ARG A 64 -13.36 -14.50 -14.37
N PHE A 65 -14.57 -14.16 -14.79
CA PHE A 65 -15.10 -14.61 -16.08
C PHE A 65 -14.79 -13.68 -17.24
N VAL A 66 -14.29 -12.45 -16.97
CA VAL A 66 -14.06 -11.48 -18.03
C VAL A 66 -12.94 -11.91 -18.97
N GLN A 67 -11.88 -12.54 -18.48
CA GLN A 67 -10.79 -13.04 -19.35
C GLN A 67 -11.29 -14.13 -20.32
N TRP A 68 -12.13 -15.05 -19.85
CA TRP A 68 -12.70 -16.11 -20.70
C TRP A 68 -13.68 -15.55 -21.74
N VAL A 69 -14.55 -14.65 -21.33
CA VAL A 69 -15.52 -13.98 -22.21
C VAL A 69 -14.81 -13.09 -23.23
N GLU A 70 -13.76 -12.36 -22.82
CA GLU A 70 -12.93 -11.55 -23.72
C GLU A 70 -12.23 -12.42 -24.76
N ALA A 71 -11.60 -13.51 -24.34
CA ALA A 71 -10.94 -14.43 -25.24
C ALA A 71 -11.91 -15.09 -26.22
N LYS A 72 -13.16 -15.35 -25.79
CA LYS A 72 -14.16 -16.05 -26.60
C LYS A 72 -14.96 -15.14 -27.54
N TYR A 73 -15.25 -13.90 -27.14
CA TYR A 73 -16.20 -13.05 -27.86
C TYR A 73 -15.62 -11.76 -28.40
N THR A 74 -14.38 -11.41 -28.08
CA THR A 74 -13.65 -10.22 -28.55
C THR A 74 -14.51 -8.94 -28.58
N ASN A 75 -15.44 -8.76 -27.62
CA ASN A 75 -16.41 -7.69 -27.65
C ASN A 75 -15.89 -6.48 -26.85
N PRO A 76 -15.51 -5.36 -27.51
CA PRO A 76 -14.97 -4.16 -26.82
C PRO A 76 -15.91 -3.59 -25.76
N LYS A 77 -17.23 -3.77 -25.89
CA LYS A 77 -18.23 -3.27 -24.92
C LYS A 77 -18.19 -4.04 -23.59
N LEU A 78 -17.68 -5.27 -23.56
CA LEU A 78 -17.50 -6.05 -22.35
C LEU A 78 -16.22 -5.63 -21.61
N MET A 79 -15.22 -5.11 -22.30
CA MET A 79 -13.98 -4.58 -21.71
C MET A 79 -14.25 -3.37 -20.80
N THR A 80 -15.31 -2.58 -21.02
CA THR A 80 -15.66 -1.42 -20.23
C THR A 80 -16.26 -1.76 -18.86
N LYS A 81 -16.64 -3.02 -18.63
CA LYS A 81 -17.24 -3.48 -17.36
C LYS A 81 -16.24 -4.13 -16.39
N ARG A 82 -14.94 -4.07 -16.67
CA ARG A 82 -13.96 -4.55 -15.71
C ARG A 82 -14.01 -3.72 -14.45
N GLU A 83 -14.51 -4.30 -13.38
CA GLU A 83 -14.44 -3.73 -12.06
C GLU A 83 -13.24 -4.33 -11.34
N TRP A 84 -12.51 -3.49 -10.67
CA TRP A 84 -11.45 -3.90 -9.75
C TRP A 84 -11.45 -3.00 -8.52
N VAL A 85 -10.97 -3.56 -7.47
CA VAL A 85 -10.66 -2.86 -6.22
C VAL A 85 -9.21 -2.41 -6.30
N LYS A 86 -8.97 -1.14 -6.06
CA LYS A 86 -7.63 -0.56 -6.06
C LYS A 86 -7.08 -0.56 -4.65
N VAL A 87 -5.94 -1.19 -4.48
CA VAL A 87 -5.21 -1.28 -3.22
C VAL A 87 -3.99 -0.37 -3.31
N HIS A 88 -3.92 0.59 -2.41
CA HIS A 88 -2.74 1.42 -2.19
C HIS A 88 -2.03 0.88 -0.95
N LEU A 89 -0.72 0.71 -1.02
CA LEU A 89 0.04 0.27 0.14
C LEU A 89 1.38 0.98 0.25
N MET A 90 1.87 1.03 1.47
CA MET A 90 3.23 1.39 1.81
C MET A 90 3.91 0.19 2.42
N CYS A 91 5.09 -0.15 1.93
CA CYS A 91 5.84 -1.30 2.43
C CYS A 91 7.29 -0.95 2.73
N GLY A 92 7.87 -1.68 3.68
CA GLY A 92 9.31 -1.66 3.95
C GLY A 92 10.10 -2.26 2.78
N VAL A 93 11.22 -1.64 2.47
CA VAL A 93 12.04 -1.99 1.30
C VAL A 93 12.85 -3.29 1.54
N LYS A 94 13.23 -3.58 2.79
CA LYS A 94 14.09 -4.73 3.11
C LYS A 94 13.33 -6.03 3.23
N THR A 95 12.14 -5.99 3.85
CA THR A 95 11.37 -7.20 4.17
C THR A 95 10.10 -7.35 3.34
N ASN A 96 9.70 -6.33 2.59
CA ASN A 96 8.43 -6.24 1.87
C ASN A 96 7.19 -6.26 2.79
N VAL A 97 7.34 -6.03 4.09
CA VAL A 97 6.21 -5.95 5.02
C VAL A 97 5.36 -4.72 4.70
N VAL A 98 4.07 -4.88 4.64
CA VAL A 98 3.13 -3.76 4.44
C VAL A 98 2.88 -3.09 5.78
N THR A 99 3.15 -1.78 5.86
CA THR A 99 3.01 -0.98 7.08
C THR A 99 1.73 -0.15 7.09
N ALA A 100 1.20 0.17 5.92
CA ALA A 100 -0.08 0.86 5.76
C ALA A 100 -0.77 0.43 4.47
N VAL A 101 -2.10 0.37 4.51
CA VAL A 101 -2.93 0.00 3.37
C VAL A 101 -4.15 0.90 3.29
N LYS A 102 -4.58 1.19 2.08
CA LYS A 102 -5.85 1.88 1.82
C LYS A 102 -6.51 1.30 0.59
N ILE A 103 -7.80 1.01 0.69
CA ILE A 103 -8.55 0.45 -0.41
C ILE A 103 -9.52 1.49 -0.96
N THR A 104 -9.53 1.63 -2.27
CA THR A 104 -10.39 2.58 -2.99
C THR A 104 -11.05 1.91 -4.19
N ASP A 105 -11.96 2.63 -4.81
CA ASP A 105 -12.48 2.23 -6.11
C ASP A 105 -11.43 2.46 -7.23
N ARG A 106 -11.71 1.91 -8.40
CA ARG A 106 -10.81 1.97 -9.56
C ARG A 106 -10.53 3.38 -10.09
N TYR A 107 -11.40 4.34 -9.79
CA TYR A 107 -11.31 5.71 -10.30
C TYR A 107 -10.54 6.64 -9.36
N ALA A 108 -10.28 6.21 -8.14
CA ALA A 108 -9.58 7.03 -7.17
C ALA A 108 -8.16 7.36 -7.66
N ALA A 109 -7.80 8.64 -7.56
CA ALA A 109 -6.45 9.08 -7.86
C ALA A 109 -5.47 8.64 -6.77
N ASP A 110 -4.23 8.32 -7.16
CA ASP A 110 -3.18 7.85 -6.24
C ASP A 110 -2.67 8.96 -5.31
N CYS A 111 -2.47 10.14 -5.87
CA CYS A 111 -1.83 11.26 -5.17
C CYS A 111 -2.50 11.64 -3.83
N PRO A 112 -3.84 11.69 -3.69
CA PRO A 112 -4.49 11.99 -2.41
C PRO A 112 -4.33 10.91 -1.35
N GLN A 113 -4.05 9.65 -1.74
CA GLN A 113 -3.96 8.53 -0.80
C GLN A 113 -2.60 8.47 -0.10
N PHE A 114 -1.60 9.15 -0.66
CA PHE A 114 -0.21 9.12 -0.19
C PHE A 114 -0.05 9.58 1.26
N LYS A 115 -0.65 10.72 1.59
CA LYS A 115 -0.53 11.30 2.94
C LYS A 115 -0.97 10.34 4.03
N ASP A 116 -2.13 9.70 3.86
CA ASP A 116 -2.69 8.80 4.86
C ASP A 116 -1.79 7.57 5.07
N LEU A 117 -1.17 7.04 4.00
CA LEU A 117 -0.24 5.92 4.07
C LEU A 117 1.05 6.29 4.81
N VAL A 118 1.61 7.46 4.50
CA VAL A 118 2.83 7.96 5.15
C VAL A 118 2.56 8.25 6.62
N ASP A 119 1.47 8.93 6.94
CA ASP A 119 1.12 9.26 8.34
C ASP A 119 0.85 8.00 9.16
N ALA A 120 0.19 6.98 8.58
CA ALA A 120 -0.05 5.71 9.27
C ALA A 120 1.27 4.98 9.56
N THR A 121 2.18 4.90 8.59
CA THR A 121 3.50 4.27 8.79
C THR A 121 4.33 5.04 9.82
N ALA A 122 4.32 6.37 9.80
CA ALA A 122 5.08 7.21 10.70
C ALA A 122 4.69 7.08 12.18
N LYS A 123 3.50 6.54 12.48
CA LYS A 123 3.09 6.28 13.87
C LYS A 123 4.03 5.27 14.56
N ASN A 124 4.53 4.30 13.82
CA ASN A 124 5.25 3.17 14.36
C ASN A 124 6.70 3.06 13.87
N PHE A 125 7.04 3.69 12.74
CA PHE A 125 8.35 3.58 12.10
C PHE A 125 9.07 4.91 12.00
N ILE A 126 10.38 4.88 12.26
CA ILE A 126 11.27 6.02 11.97
C ILE A 126 11.70 5.88 10.52
N MET A 127 11.15 6.75 9.67
CA MET A 127 11.41 6.71 8.24
C MET A 127 12.66 7.53 7.89
N GLN A 128 13.54 6.99 7.04
CA GLN A 128 14.66 7.72 6.45
C GLN A 128 14.34 8.14 5.02
N GLU A 129 13.76 7.24 4.23
CA GLU A 129 13.45 7.47 2.83
C GLU A 129 12.06 6.97 2.47
N VAL A 130 11.36 7.72 1.63
CA VAL A 130 10.07 7.32 1.06
C VAL A 130 10.11 7.49 -0.44
N SER A 131 9.98 6.39 -1.19
CA SER A 131 9.96 6.37 -2.64
C SER A 131 8.55 6.10 -3.18
N ALA A 132 8.16 6.82 -4.24
CA ALA A 132 6.88 6.62 -4.91
C ALA A 132 6.94 7.02 -6.38
N ASP A 133 5.98 6.54 -7.20
CA ASP A 133 5.91 6.94 -8.60
C ASP A 133 5.58 8.44 -8.76
N LYS A 134 5.92 8.99 -9.91
CA LYS A 134 5.61 10.37 -10.30
C LYS A 134 4.12 10.71 -10.28
N ALA A 135 3.22 9.71 -10.25
CA ALA A 135 1.78 9.91 -10.04
C ALA A 135 1.47 10.53 -8.68
N TYR A 136 2.30 10.24 -7.68
CA TYR A 136 2.19 10.77 -6.31
C TYR A 136 2.82 12.16 -6.14
N LEU A 137 3.48 12.71 -7.17
CA LEU A 137 4.19 13.99 -7.06
C LEU A 137 3.22 15.15 -6.81
N SER A 138 3.34 15.76 -5.63
CA SER A 138 2.70 17.03 -5.26
C SER A 138 3.55 17.75 -4.20
N ALA A 139 3.39 19.07 -4.09
CA ALA A 139 4.08 19.83 -3.04
C ALA A 139 3.65 19.38 -1.64
N GLN A 140 2.39 18.99 -1.47
CA GLN A 140 1.85 18.47 -0.23
C GLN A 140 2.49 17.13 0.14
N ASN A 141 2.60 16.19 -0.80
CA ASN A 141 3.18 14.88 -0.53
C ASN A 141 4.68 14.95 -0.23
N LEU A 142 5.42 15.84 -0.92
CA LEU A 142 6.82 16.12 -0.57
C LEU A 142 6.92 16.66 0.87
N GLN A 143 6.03 17.60 1.24
CA GLN A 143 6.01 18.17 2.58
C GLN A 143 5.66 17.13 3.64
N THR A 144 4.67 16.28 3.38
CA THR A 144 4.29 15.19 4.30
C THR A 144 5.48 14.31 4.67
N VAL A 145 6.30 13.91 3.70
CA VAL A 145 7.49 13.08 3.99
C VAL A 145 8.51 13.84 4.83
N VAL A 146 8.77 15.12 4.48
CA VAL A 146 9.73 15.96 5.22
C VAL A 146 9.25 16.28 6.63
N ASP A 147 7.94 16.44 6.85
CA ASP A 147 7.36 16.66 8.17
C ASP A 147 7.61 15.47 9.12
N HIS A 148 7.80 14.27 8.56
CA HIS A 148 8.24 13.08 9.29
C HIS A 148 9.76 12.85 9.29
N ALA A 149 10.54 13.90 9.00
CA ALA A 149 12.00 13.90 8.95
C ALA A 149 12.62 12.90 7.94
N ALA A 150 11.86 12.48 6.94
CA ALA A 150 12.29 11.56 5.89
C ALA A 150 12.59 12.28 4.57
N MET A 151 13.33 11.61 3.68
CA MET A 151 13.68 12.12 2.36
C MET A 151 12.73 11.56 1.29
N PRO A 152 11.99 12.40 0.54
CA PRO A 152 11.11 11.94 -0.53
C PRO A 152 11.87 11.69 -1.84
N TYR A 153 11.74 10.50 -2.40
CA TYR A 153 12.22 10.14 -3.73
C TYR A 153 11.05 9.92 -4.69
N ILE A 154 10.43 11.02 -5.11
CA ILE A 154 9.32 11.05 -6.07
C ILE A 154 9.77 11.80 -7.32
N PRO A 155 9.91 11.14 -8.49
CA PRO A 155 10.43 11.77 -9.70
C PRO A 155 9.55 12.91 -10.20
N PHE A 156 10.18 13.95 -10.68
CA PHE A 156 9.47 15.07 -11.28
C PHE A 156 8.96 14.73 -12.67
N LYS A 157 7.79 15.26 -13.01
CA LYS A 157 7.20 15.12 -14.34
C LYS A 157 7.98 16.00 -15.33
N SER A 158 8.04 15.61 -16.59
CA SER A 158 8.76 16.35 -17.65
C SER A 158 8.30 17.80 -17.84
N ASN A 159 7.06 18.11 -17.42
CA ASN A 159 6.50 19.46 -17.46
C ASN A 159 6.63 20.21 -16.12
N SER A 160 7.38 19.67 -15.16
CA SER A 160 7.64 20.34 -13.90
C SER A 160 8.65 21.48 -14.07
N ALA A 161 8.50 22.53 -13.26
CA ALA A 161 9.43 23.67 -13.24
C ALA A 161 9.80 24.00 -11.79
N SER A 162 11.00 24.59 -11.60
CA SER A 162 11.52 24.93 -10.28
C SER A 162 10.76 26.08 -9.60
N GLU A 163 10.38 27.11 -10.35
CA GLU A 163 9.90 28.36 -9.75
C GLU A 163 8.41 28.63 -9.94
N TRP A 164 7.90 28.48 -11.15
CA TRP A 164 6.54 28.84 -11.49
C TRP A 164 5.75 27.65 -12.00
N GLY A 165 4.61 27.41 -11.39
CA GLY A 165 3.65 26.43 -11.87
C GLY A 165 2.87 26.94 -13.07
N GLY A 166 3.57 27.23 -14.16
CA GLY A 166 2.95 27.68 -15.41
C GLY A 166 3.15 26.64 -16.50
N LEU A 167 2.11 26.39 -17.27
CA LEU A 167 2.14 25.52 -18.44
C LEU A 167 3.24 25.94 -19.39
N SER A 168 4.21 25.07 -19.60
CA SER A 168 5.11 25.16 -20.73
C SER A 168 4.28 25.03 -22.01
N GLY A 169 4.17 26.10 -22.75
CA GLY A 169 3.72 26.07 -24.12
C GLY A 169 2.23 26.30 -24.35
N LYS A 170 1.84 27.50 -24.32
CA LYS A 170 0.97 28.28 -25.21
C LYS A 170 0.67 29.60 -24.52
N ARG A 171 1.45 30.63 -24.87
CA ARG A 171 1.07 32.02 -24.58
C ARG A 171 -0.29 32.24 -25.23
N GLY A 172 -1.28 32.55 -24.43
CA GLY A 172 -2.57 33.07 -24.89
C GLY A 172 -3.70 32.07 -24.67
N GLN A 173 -4.42 32.24 -23.60
CA GLN A 173 -5.87 32.19 -23.48
C GLN A 173 -6.39 31.92 -22.07
N ASP A 174 -5.55 31.88 -21.04
CA ASP A 174 -6.08 31.79 -19.67
C ASP A 174 -5.55 32.93 -18.81
N THR A 175 -6.22 34.08 -18.91
CA THR A 175 -5.91 35.30 -18.13
C THR A 175 -6.22 35.17 -16.65
N ASN A 176 -6.78 34.02 -16.20
CA ASN A 176 -7.13 33.74 -14.82
C ASN A 176 -6.24 32.68 -14.13
N ALA A 177 -5.22 32.15 -14.80
CA ALA A 177 -4.24 31.27 -14.16
C ALA A 177 -3.41 32.08 -13.17
N LYS A 178 -3.82 32.10 -11.90
CA LYS A 178 -2.99 32.66 -10.82
C LYS A 178 -1.68 31.90 -10.77
N TRP A 179 -0.62 32.54 -11.23
CA TRP A 179 0.76 32.05 -11.14
C TRP A 179 1.11 31.83 -9.66
N ARG A 180 1.06 30.58 -9.22
CA ARG A 180 1.42 30.23 -7.84
C ARG A 180 2.91 29.94 -7.79
N ARG A 181 3.63 30.74 -7.00
CA ARG A 181 5.03 30.47 -6.68
C ARG A 181 5.17 29.12 -6.00
N LYS A 182 6.06 28.28 -6.47
CA LYS A 182 6.34 26.99 -5.86
C LYS A 182 6.96 27.15 -4.47
N SER A 183 6.67 26.22 -3.56
CA SER A 183 7.21 26.22 -2.20
C SER A 183 8.74 26.13 -2.22
N LYS A 184 9.39 26.56 -1.14
CA LYS A 184 10.85 26.44 -0.97
C LYS A 184 11.28 24.96 -1.11
N LEU A 185 10.55 24.06 -0.44
CA LEU A 185 10.81 22.61 -0.52
C LEU A 185 10.71 22.07 -1.94
N TRP A 186 9.66 22.44 -2.68
CA TRP A 186 9.51 22.03 -4.08
C TRP A 186 10.74 22.39 -4.92
N ARG A 187 11.22 23.63 -4.77
CA ARG A 187 12.41 24.10 -5.53
C ARG A 187 13.67 23.34 -5.14
N GLN A 188 13.88 23.11 -3.83
CA GLN A 188 15.04 22.36 -3.34
C GLN A 188 15.02 20.93 -3.89
N MET A 189 13.86 20.24 -3.83
CA MET A 189 13.72 18.89 -4.33
C MET A 189 13.84 18.80 -5.85
N TYR A 190 13.32 19.82 -6.58
CA TYR A 190 13.47 19.89 -8.03
C TYR A 190 14.95 20.05 -8.44
N HIS A 191 15.69 20.96 -7.80
CA HIS A 191 17.12 21.11 -8.05
C HIS A 191 17.92 19.87 -7.65
N TYR A 192 17.56 19.25 -6.52
CA TYR A 192 18.20 18.00 -6.12
C TYR A 192 17.99 16.91 -7.17
N TYR A 193 16.77 16.76 -7.69
CA TYR A 193 16.43 15.82 -8.75
C TYR A 193 17.21 16.12 -10.05
N GLU A 194 17.28 17.37 -10.49
CA GLU A 194 17.94 17.76 -11.74
C GLU A 194 19.47 17.61 -11.68
N PHE A 195 20.10 18.04 -10.58
CA PHE A 195 21.56 18.09 -10.48
C PHE A 195 22.19 16.80 -9.93
N ASN A 196 21.41 15.93 -9.31
CA ASN A 196 21.89 14.68 -8.70
C ASN A 196 21.13 13.46 -9.22
N GLN A 197 20.79 13.43 -10.51
CA GLN A 197 19.93 12.39 -11.09
C GLN A 197 20.41 10.97 -10.80
N GLN A 198 21.71 10.70 -10.94
CA GLN A 198 22.26 9.36 -10.73
C GLN A 198 21.99 8.88 -9.31
N TRP A 199 22.29 9.69 -8.30
CA TRP A 199 22.04 9.37 -6.90
C TRP A 199 20.55 9.29 -6.60
N PHE A 200 19.77 10.25 -7.09
CA PHE A 200 18.32 10.27 -6.91
C PHE A 200 17.68 8.96 -7.42
N PHE A 201 18.02 8.55 -8.64
CA PHE A 201 17.46 7.34 -9.22
C PHE A 201 17.97 6.07 -8.54
N GLN A 202 19.17 6.05 -8.00
CA GLN A 202 19.65 4.92 -7.21
C GLN A 202 18.75 4.69 -5.99
N GLN A 203 18.36 5.74 -5.28
CA GLN A 203 17.42 5.63 -4.15
C GLN A 203 15.99 5.36 -4.62
N TYR A 204 15.56 6.06 -5.67
CA TYR A 204 14.23 5.85 -6.25
C TYR A 204 13.99 4.41 -6.71
N HIS A 205 15.00 3.71 -7.21
CA HIS A 205 14.86 2.32 -7.66
C HIS A 205 14.45 1.36 -6.54
N LYS A 206 14.62 1.72 -5.27
CA LYS A 206 14.06 0.97 -4.13
C LYS A 206 12.55 0.83 -4.24
N ARG A 207 11.85 1.70 -4.98
CA ARG A 207 10.42 1.59 -5.28
C ARG A 207 10.04 0.24 -5.93
N SER A 208 10.95 -0.39 -6.68
CA SER A 208 10.68 -1.70 -7.28
C SER A 208 10.28 -2.77 -6.25
N ASN A 209 10.63 -2.60 -4.97
CA ASN A 209 10.25 -3.52 -3.91
C ASN A 209 8.73 -3.53 -3.66
N VAL A 210 8.02 -2.40 -3.83
CA VAL A 210 6.56 -2.41 -3.70
C VAL A 210 5.88 -3.15 -4.86
N GLU A 211 6.45 -3.11 -6.05
CA GLU A 211 6.00 -3.91 -7.20
C GLU A 211 6.21 -5.41 -6.91
N SER A 212 7.36 -5.76 -6.31
CA SER A 212 7.65 -7.11 -5.84
C SER A 212 6.67 -7.56 -4.76
N THR A 213 6.33 -6.68 -3.81
CA THR A 213 5.32 -6.92 -2.76
C THR A 213 3.97 -7.27 -3.38
N PHE A 214 3.47 -6.47 -4.33
CA PHE A 214 2.24 -6.79 -5.05
C PHE A 214 2.33 -8.12 -5.82
N SER A 215 3.46 -8.38 -6.47
CA SER A 215 3.68 -9.63 -7.20
C SER A 215 3.65 -10.83 -6.27
N MET A 216 4.26 -10.75 -5.08
CA MET A 216 4.23 -11.79 -4.06
C MET A 216 2.80 -12.04 -3.53
N ILE A 217 2.05 -10.97 -3.23
CA ILE A 217 0.65 -11.08 -2.79
C ILE A 217 -0.18 -11.78 -3.86
N LYS A 218 -0.08 -11.35 -5.12
CA LYS A 218 -0.85 -11.90 -6.24
C LYS A 218 -0.46 -13.33 -6.57
N ALA A 219 0.82 -13.67 -6.52
CA ALA A 219 1.30 -15.02 -6.77
C ALA A 219 0.83 -16.02 -5.71
N LYS A 220 0.87 -15.65 -4.43
CA LYS A 220 0.47 -16.52 -3.32
C LYS A 220 -1.04 -16.62 -3.14
N PHE A 221 -1.76 -15.50 -3.23
CA PHE A 221 -3.17 -15.42 -2.85
C PHE A 221 -4.11 -15.13 -4.03
N GLY A 222 -3.57 -15.01 -5.23
CA GLY A 222 -4.30 -14.72 -6.45
C GLY A 222 -4.56 -13.23 -6.68
N ASP A 223 -4.67 -12.85 -7.93
CA ASP A 223 -4.88 -11.49 -8.44
C ASP A 223 -6.35 -11.07 -8.54
N SER A 224 -7.26 -11.97 -8.20
CA SER A 224 -8.71 -11.77 -8.29
C SER A 224 -9.39 -11.97 -6.93
N LEU A 225 -10.47 -11.22 -6.70
CA LEU A 225 -11.34 -11.36 -5.54
C LEU A 225 -12.53 -12.27 -5.88
N ARG A 226 -12.90 -13.11 -4.93
CA ARG A 226 -14.01 -14.08 -5.09
C ARG A 226 -15.31 -13.56 -4.50
N SER A 227 -15.20 -12.63 -3.57
CA SER A 227 -16.33 -11.99 -2.89
C SER A 227 -17.17 -11.18 -3.86
N LYS A 228 -18.47 -11.08 -3.60
CA LYS A 228 -19.44 -10.45 -4.52
C LYS A 228 -19.83 -9.04 -4.07
N THR A 229 -19.97 -8.83 -2.76
CA THR A 229 -20.32 -7.52 -2.20
C THR A 229 -19.07 -6.63 -2.07
N LYS A 230 -19.25 -5.33 -2.13
CA LYS A 230 -18.14 -4.37 -2.05
C LYS A 230 -17.38 -4.50 -0.73
N THR A 231 -18.08 -4.58 0.39
CA THR A 231 -17.47 -4.77 1.72
C THR A 231 -16.66 -6.06 1.78
N ALA A 232 -17.22 -7.19 1.32
CA ALA A 232 -16.52 -8.45 1.31
C ALA A 232 -15.30 -8.45 0.38
N GLN A 233 -15.32 -7.71 -0.73
CA GLN A 233 -14.17 -7.54 -1.62
C GLN A 233 -13.05 -6.75 -0.93
N ILE A 234 -13.40 -5.70 -0.20
CA ILE A 234 -12.43 -4.92 0.60
C ILE A 234 -11.79 -5.82 1.66
N ASN A 235 -12.60 -6.53 2.43
CA ASN A 235 -12.12 -7.41 3.49
C ASN A 235 -11.28 -8.58 2.95
N GLU A 236 -11.64 -9.15 1.79
CA GLU A 236 -10.83 -10.17 1.12
C GLU A 236 -9.47 -9.61 0.68
N ALA A 237 -9.42 -8.40 0.13
CA ALA A 237 -8.17 -7.76 -0.26
C ALA A 237 -7.28 -7.49 0.95
N LEU A 238 -7.84 -6.98 2.07
CA LEU A 238 -7.13 -6.78 3.33
C LEU A 238 -6.60 -8.09 3.91
N CYS A 239 -7.39 -9.17 3.87
CA CYS A 239 -6.93 -10.50 4.31
C CYS A 239 -5.74 -11.01 3.48
N LYS A 240 -5.67 -10.74 2.17
CA LYS A 240 -4.51 -11.10 1.35
C LYS A 240 -3.26 -10.33 1.78
N VAL A 241 -3.40 -9.04 2.09
CA VAL A 241 -2.30 -8.21 2.60
C VAL A 241 -1.84 -8.69 3.98
N LEU A 242 -2.76 -8.97 4.90
CA LEU A 242 -2.43 -9.50 6.22
C LEU A 242 -1.72 -10.86 6.13
N ALA A 243 -2.22 -11.77 5.29
CA ALA A 243 -1.58 -13.06 5.06
C ALA A 243 -0.17 -12.92 4.48
N HIS A 244 0.05 -11.91 3.62
CA HIS A 244 1.39 -11.57 3.14
C HIS A 244 2.32 -11.10 4.27
N ASN A 245 1.86 -10.21 5.15
CA ASN A 245 2.64 -9.77 6.30
C ASN A 245 3.04 -10.93 7.22
N ILE A 246 2.12 -11.86 7.49
CA ILE A 246 2.42 -13.07 8.25
C ILE A 246 3.54 -13.88 7.57
N CYS A 247 3.52 -14.02 6.23
CA CYS A 247 4.59 -14.68 5.50
C CYS A 247 5.92 -13.93 5.64
N CYS A 248 5.92 -12.59 5.54
CA CYS A 248 7.13 -11.77 5.73
C CYS A 248 7.70 -11.92 7.14
N LEU A 249 6.83 -11.96 8.17
CA LEU A 249 7.27 -12.18 9.55
C LEU A 249 7.91 -13.55 9.74
N ILE A 250 7.26 -14.62 9.26
CA ILE A 250 7.80 -15.97 9.35
C ILE A 250 9.17 -16.03 8.67
N GLN A 251 9.31 -15.46 7.47
CA GLN A 251 10.59 -15.40 6.76
C GLN A 251 11.62 -14.62 7.56
N SER A 252 11.29 -13.47 8.10
CA SER A 252 12.19 -12.63 8.87
C SER A 252 12.63 -13.28 10.19
N MET A 253 11.75 -14.06 10.84
CA MET A 253 12.11 -14.84 12.02
C MET A 253 13.23 -15.85 11.70
N PHE A 254 13.18 -16.52 10.55
CA PHE A 254 14.19 -17.48 10.15
C PHE A 254 15.48 -16.82 9.63
N GLU A 255 15.35 -15.80 8.77
CA GLU A 255 16.50 -15.18 8.10
C GLU A 255 17.23 -14.18 9.00
N LEU A 256 16.47 -13.36 9.72
CA LEU A 256 17.01 -12.27 10.55
C LEU A 256 17.07 -12.61 12.03
N LYS A 257 16.57 -13.81 12.42
CA LYS A 257 16.53 -14.30 13.81
C LYS A 257 15.87 -13.32 14.77
N ILE A 258 14.81 -12.65 14.30
CA ILE A 258 14.02 -11.76 15.14
C ILE A 258 13.01 -12.54 15.97
N GLU A 259 12.74 -12.06 17.18
CA GLU A 259 11.62 -12.51 17.99
C GLU A 259 10.41 -11.62 17.70
N THR A 260 9.26 -12.25 17.40
CA THR A 260 8.02 -11.52 17.17
C THR A 260 7.36 -11.19 18.50
N LYS A 261 7.56 -9.97 18.99
CA LYS A 261 6.83 -9.44 20.15
C LYS A 261 5.75 -8.48 19.63
N PHE A 262 4.49 -8.81 19.84
CA PHE A 262 3.33 -7.98 19.42
C PHE A 262 2.81 -7.07 20.54
N TRP A 263 3.15 -7.40 21.80
CA TRP A 263 2.78 -6.63 22.99
C TRP A 263 3.91 -6.69 24.00
N ALA A 264 4.04 -5.63 24.78
CA ALA A 264 4.95 -5.62 25.92
C ALA A 264 4.39 -6.53 27.04
N GLU A 265 5.25 -7.33 27.66
CA GLU A 265 4.91 -8.27 28.74
C GLU A 265 4.48 -7.54 30.06
N GLU A 266 4.20 -6.24 30.04
CA GLU A 266 3.96 -5.43 31.23
C GLU A 266 2.66 -5.69 31.99
N SER A 267 1.82 -6.65 31.61
CA SER A 267 0.46 -6.72 32.15
C SER A 267 0.15 -7.96 33.00
N LEU A 268 1.08 -8.87 33.25
CA LEU A 268 0.80 -10.08 34.02
C LEU A 268 1.26 -10.09 35.48
N GLU A 269 2.13 -9.18 35.89
CA GLU A 269 2.61 -9.11 37.29
C GLU A 269 1.76 -8.28 38.26
N THR A 270 0.72 -7.58 37.78
CA THR A 270 -0.15 -6.77 38.64
C THR A 270 -1.50 -7.38 39.00
N LEU A 271 -1.71 -8.66 38.69
CA LEU A 271 -2.95 -9.40 39.00
C LEU A 271 -2.75 -10.65 39.89
N THR A 272 -1.64 -10.69 40.64
CA THR A 272 -1.47 -11.69 41.71
C THR A 272 -1.57 -11.07 43.09
#